data_9afcdef524e495e9f49f70ac953da6ce
#
_entry.id   9afcdef524e495e9f49f70ac953da6ce
#
_cell.length_a   1.000
_cell.length_b   1.000
_cell.length_c   1.000
_cell.angle_alpha   90.00
_cell.angle_beta   90.00
_cell.angle_gamma   90.00
#
_symmetry.space_group_name_H-M   'P 1'
#
loop_
_entity.id
_entity.type
_entity.pdbx_description
1 polymer ?
#
loop_
_entity_poly.entity_id
_entity_poly.type
_entity_poly.pdbx_seq_one_letter_code
_entity_poly.pdbx_strand_id
1 'polypeptide(L)'
;SFCKVLGFAAGSTLLPGLMVQAAGQSSVGHAVPDGRYTIGIRSDLSGCDLTHAFYYSDSFFTHPATQYDHQLALATLGLVCAAANTVASDAEYWVNGSVGREAHIAAAYETLGFEDALFYNYDLDTGRAGDFVGYSLARKTLTLNGQRTTLVALVLRGGGYGGEWASNFHTGDTSAHTGFVTPVAAVFASLKAYLARAGQGGAFKLWLGGYSRGSIIANLLAAKIARELPQLGRENIYAYGFAVPAALTAADRPDLQQDFDANHAPDGTLLENWPESNIFSIISSGDAVARVLPAAWGYHRNGCDRFLPATRNAEELADLDALGAAFGPTPLVVSSLATAEDTSALIDIVARFCVSRENFHQKYEAAMMDMIQCAFIRSEKEVVDGYILSDGEIVERLQSLSHMKEIDYWQIVGSVWAASTMSRPILERYGQNVPLLARQILIPVLAVGLCYGIETDVVQMVAQYIIRLLTARGELDSVLRAAFCHHPENYISLMEYYTPEEHGMEPFTRK
;
A
#
# COMPACT_ATOMS: atom_id res chain seq x y z
N SER A 1 -15.18 16.07 -0.86
CA SER A 1 -14.68 15.01 0.04
C SER A 1 -14.27 13.72 -0.68
N PHE A 2 -14.90 13.36 -1.79
CA PHE A 2 -14.49 12.21 -2.61
C PHE A 2 -13.08 12.41 -3.19
N CYS A 3 -12.70 13.63 -3.49
CA CYS A 3 -11.35 13.99 -3.94
C CYS A 3 -10.27 13.84 -2.87
N LYS A 4 -10.65 13.93 -1.59
CA LYS A 4 -9.70 13.66 -0.50
C LYS A 4 -9.38 12.17 -0.34
N VAL A 5 -10.27 11.29 -0.76
CA VAL A 5 -10.06 9.83 -0.74
C VAL A 5 -9.19 9.37 -1.93
N LEU A 6 -9.21 10.12 -3.03
CA LEU A 6 -8.36 9.88 -4.21
C LEU A 6 -7.26 10.96 -4.35
N GLY A 7 -7.20 11.91 -3.43
CA GLY A 7 -6.36 13.09 -3.53
C GLY A 7 -4.94 12.82 -3.07
N PHE A 8 -4.08 12.43 -3.99
CA PHE A 8 -2.65 12.61 -3.85
C PHE A 8 -2.15 13.61 -4.88
N ALA A 9 -1.38 14.54 -4.36
CA ALA A 9 -0.87 15.73 -4.99
C ALA A 9 -0.24 15.50 -6.35
N ALA A 10 -0.61 16.32 -7.28
CA ALA A 10 0.18 16.64 -8.45
C ALA A 10 1.11 17.81 -8.10
N GLY A 11 2.34 17.70 -8.47
CA GLY A 11 3.11 18.94 -8.63
C GLY A 11 4.60 18.81 -8.52
N SER A 12 5.17 19.01 -9.64
CA SER A 12 6.44 19.61 -10.03
C SER A 12 7.57 18.71 -10.48
N THR A 13 7.98 19.07 -11.66
CA THR A 13 9.09 18.58 -12.50
C THR A 13 10.46 18.84 -11.89
N LEU A 14 11.37 17.88 -12.06
CA LEU A 14 12.75 17.96 -12.52
C LEU A 14 13.79 17.17 -11.72
N LEU A 15 14.49 16.36 -12.47
CA LEU A 15 15.87 15.87 -12.40
C LEU A 15 16.11 14.49 -11.75
N PRO A 16 16.98 13.69 -12.39
CA PRO A 16 17.21 12.30 -12.02
C PRO A 16 18.18 12.17 -10.85
N GLY A 17 17.83 11.30 -9.91
CA GLY A 17 18.76 10.55 -9.10
C GLY A 17 19.83 11.33 -8.33
N LEU A 18 19.44 12.14 -7.35
CA LEU A 18 20.39 12.57 -6.31
C LEU A 18 20.12 11.75 -5.05
N MET A 19 21.09 10.88 -4.71
CA MET A 19 21.18 10.35 -3.36
C MET A 19 21.38 11.54 -2.41
N VAL A 20 20.41 11.84 -1.57
CA VAL A 20 20.64 12.72 -0.42
C VAL A 20 21.39 11.89 0.61
N GLN A 21 22.69 12.02 0.59
CA GLN A 21 23.56 11.48 1.62
C GLN A 21 23.57 12.51 2.75
N ALA A 22 22.90 12.23 3.85
CA ALA A 22 23.11 12.97 5.08
C ALA A 22 24.55 12.73 5.53
N ALA A 23 25.43 13.69 5.26
CA ALA A 23 26.80 13.67 5.74
C ALA A 23 26.82 14.08 7.22
N GLY A 24 26.57 13.11 8.10
CA GLY A 24 26.80 13.21 9.54
C GLY A 24 27.86 12.20 9.97
N GLN A 25 28.71 12.59 10.90
CA GLN A 25 29.74 11.74 11.48
C GLN A 25 29.18 10.37 11.86
N SER A 26 29.91 9.28 11.57
CA SER A 26 29.49 7.91 11.88
C SER A 26 29.43 7.71 13.41
N SER A 27 28.30 8.04 13.99
CA SER A 27 27.91 7.54 15.28
C SER A 27 27.33 6.13 15.10
N VAL A 28 27.54 5.26 16.02
CA VAL A 28 27.00 3.90 16.02
C VAL A 28 25.67 3.97 16.73
N GLY A 29 24.55 3.66 16.04
CA GLY A 29 23.23 3.64 16.63
C GLY A 29 23.19 2.90 17.96
N HIS A 30 22.36 3.34 18.86
CA HIS A 30 22.39 2.93 20.26
C HIS A 30 21.06 2.34 20.72
N ALA A 31 21.14 1.48 21.72
CA ALA A 31 19.97 0.96 22.40
C ALA A 31 19.19 2.11 23.08
N VAL A 32 17.88 2.01 23.04
CA VAL A 32 16.99 2.95 23.72
C VAL A 32 16.27 2.26 24.89
N PRO A 33 15.86 3.01 25.93
CA PRO A 33 15.07 2.44 27.02
C PRO A 33 13.77 1.82 26.54
N ASP A 34 13.32 0.78 27.23
CA ASP A 34 11.98 0.23 26.99
C ASP A 34 10.92 1.25 27.40
N GLY A 35 9.89 1.44 26.57
CA GLY A 35 8.85 2.40 26.87
C GLY A 35 7.95 2.78 25.70
N ARG A 36 7.06 3.72 25.95
CA ARG A 36 6.22 4.30 24.88
C ARG A 36 6.97 5.42 24.19
N TYR A 37 6.97 5.32 22.86
CA TYR A 37 7.58 6.30 21.97
C TYR A 37 6.53 6.95 21.11
N THR A 38 6.64 8.24 20.89
CA THR A 38 5.75 9.02 20.04
C THR A 38 6.49 9.41 18.77
N ILE A 39 5.91 9.13 17.62
CA ILE A 39 6.44 9.48 16.31
C ILE A 39 5.42 10.29 15.50
N GLY A 40 5.90 11.04 14.53
CA GLY A 40 5.05 11.68 13.53
C GLY A 40 4.60 10.66 12.49
N ILE A 41 3.34 10.78 12.08
CA ILE A 41 2.75 10.01 10.98
C ILE A 41 1.92 10.96 10.11
N ARG A 42 1.69 10.59 8.86
CA ARG A 42 0.74 11.29 8.00
C ARG A 42 -0.58 10.54 7.97
N SER A 43 -1.67 11.24 8.27
CA SER A 43 -3.00 10.72 8.08
C SER A 43 -3.51 11.03 6.67
N ASP A 44 -3.80 10.01 5.91
CA ASP A 44 -4.40 10.14 4.59
C ASP A 44 -5.86 10.56 4.69
N LEU A 45 -6.55 10.17 5.78
CA LEU A 45 -7.95 10.48 6.00
C LEU A 45 -8.18 11.95 6.35
N SER A 46 -7.39 12.48 7.28
CA SER A 46 -7.50 13.88 7.70
C SER A 46 -6.71 14.84 6.81
N GLY A 47 -5.74 14.32 6.07
CA GLY A 47 -4.79 15.13 5.31
C GLY A 47 -3.85 15.96 6.19
N CYS A 48 -3.67 15.57 7.46
CA CYS A 48 -2.86 16.27 8.44
C CYS A 48 -1.72 15.39 8.98
N ASP A 49 -0.68 16.03 9.48
CA ASP A 49 0.33 15.36 10.27
C ASP A 49 -0.20 15.12 11.67
N LEU A 50 -0.02 13.92 12.17
CA LEU A 50 -0.46 13.44 13.47
C LEU A 50 0.71 12.84 14.23
N THR A 51 0.47 12.51 15.48
CA THR A 51 1.41 11.73 16.29
C THR A 51 0.78 10.41 16.69
N HIS A 52 1.59 9.35 16.67
CA HIS A 52 1.21 8.03 17.14
C HIS A 52 2.19 7.55 18.20
N ALA A 53 1.67 6.95 19.27
CA ALA A 53 2.46 6.46 20.39
C ALA A 53 2.29 4.94 20.53
N PHE A 54 3.39 4.21 20.50
CA PHE A 54 3.43 2.75 20.67
C PHE A 54 4.51 2.36 21.68
N TYR A 55 4.40 1.15 22.21
CA TYR A 55 5.44 0.58 23.07
C TYR A 55 6.55 -0.01 22.20
N TYR A 56 7.80 0.26 22.58
CA TYR A 56 8.97 -0.28 21.92
C TYR A 56 9.99 -0.78 22.94
N SER A 57 10.59 -1.93 22.64
CA SER A 57 11.69 -2.51 23.41
C SER A 57 12.67 -3.20 22.47
N ASP A 58 13.95 -2.99 22.71
CA ASP A 58 15.03 -3.73 22.02
C ASP A 58 14.99 -5.23 22.34
N SER A 59 14.33 -5.61 23.44
CA SER A 59 14.15 -7.01 23.84
C SER A 59 13.24 -7.81 22.90
N PHE A 60 12.43 -7.17 22.08
CA PHE A 60 11.64 -7.85 21.03
C PHE A 60 12.52 -8.73 20.14
N PHE A 61 13.75 -8.30 19.91
CA PHE A 61 14.70 -9.01 19.05
C PHE A 61 15.51 -10.10 19.78
N THR A 62 15.19 -10.42 21.03
CA THR A 62 15.77 -11.57 21.76
C THR A 62 15.06 -12.87 21.45
N HIS A 63 13.80 -12.83 21.05
CA HIS A 63 13.00 -13.98 20.67
C HIS A 63 13.21 -14.35 19.19
N PRO A 64 12.99 -15.61 18.80
CA PRO A 64 13.00 -15.99 17.39
C PRO A 64 11.93 -15.26 16.59
N ALA A 65 12.28 -14.81 15.39
CA ALA A 65 11.37 -14.12 14.50
C ALA A 65 10.19 -15.00 14.00
N THR A 66 10.25 -16.31 14.24
CA THR A 66 9.19 -17.27 13.96
C THR A 66 8.04 -17.22 14.97
N GLN A 67 8.22 -16.50 16.06
CA GLN A 67 7.16 -16.25 17.05
C GLN A 67 6.52 -14.88 16.76
N TYR A 68 5.20 -14.88 16.61
CA TYR A 68 4.46 -13.64 16.45
C TYR A 68 4.52 -12.83 17.76
N ASP A 69 4.92 -11.59 17.66
CA ASP A 69 4.90 -10.62 18.76
C ASP A 69 4.00 -9.45 18.39
N HIS A 70 2.89 -9.31 19.12
CA HIS A 70 1.89 -8.29 18.85
C HIS A 70 2.40 -6.86 19.11
N GLN A 71 3.22 -6.68 20.13
CA GLN A 71 3.79 -5.36 20.43
C GLN A 71 4.82 -4.94 19.38
N LEU A 72 5.63 -5.89 18.89
CA LEU A 72 6.53 -5.65 17.76
C LEU A 72 5.73 -5.36 16.48
N ALA A 73 4.60 -6.04 16.28
CA ALA A 73 3.71 -5.75 15.14
C ALA A 73 3.15 -4.32 15.23
N LEU A 74 2.69 -3.86 16.40
CA LEU A 74 2.24 -2.47 16.62
C LEU A 74 3.38 -1.46 16.39
N ALA A 75 4.58 -1.73 16.89
CA ALA A 75 5.74 -0.89 16.64
C ALA A 75 6.10 -0.84 15.15
N THR A 76 6.00 -1.98 14.45
CA THR A 76 6.21 -2.03 13.00
C THR A 76 5.15 -1.23 12.26
N LEU A 77 3.88 -1.33 12.68
CA LEU A 77 2.79 -0.54 12.10
C LEU A 77 3.03 0.97 12.26
N GLY A 78 3.50 1.40 13.43
CA GLY A 78 3.92 2.77 13.66
C GLY A 78 4.98 3.23 12.64
N LEU A 79 6.03 2.43 12.44
CA LEU A 79 7.09 2.77 11.47
C LEU A 79 6.59 2.82 10.03
N VAL A 80 5.73 1.89 9.61
CA VAL A 80 5.21 1.92 8.24
C VAL A 80 4.24 3.07 8.00
N CYS A 81 3.54 3.54 9.05
CA CYS A 81 2.75 4.78 9.00
C CYS A 81 3.65 6.03 8.88
N ALA A 82 4.78 6.05 9.60
CA ALA A 82 5.76 7.12 9.46
C ALA A 82 6.46 7.12 8.08
N ALA A 83 6.51 5.96 7.41
CA ALA A 83 7.06 5.86 6.06
C ALA A 83 6.14 6.41 4.97
N ALA A 84 4.88 6.74 5.28
CA ALA A 84 4.00 7.42 4.34
C ALA A 84 4.61 8.77 3.92
N ASN A 85 4.40 9.13 2.65
CA ASN A 85 4.90 10.41 2.16
C ASN A 85 4.26 11.57 2.92
N THR A 86 5.07 12.49 3.43
CA THR A 86 4.56 13.79 3.84
C THR A 86 4.04 14.51 2.59
N VAL A 87 2.81 15.02 2.65
CA VAL A 87 2.26 15.76 1.52
C VAL A 87 2.94 17.13 1.48
N ALA A 88 3.51 17.44 0.34
CA ALA A 88 4.15 18.74 0.07
C ALA A 88 3.13 19.89 -0.11
N SER A 89 1.95 19.82 0.48
CA SER A 89 0.97 20.90 0.44
C SER A 89 1.40 22.11 1.28
N ASP A 90 2.33 21.89 2.21
CA ASP A 90 2.91 23.01 2.95
C ASP A 90 4.10 23.56 2.15
N ALA A 91 3.87 24.67 1.47
CA ALA A 91 4.90 25.39 0.72
C ALA A 91 6.18 25.65 1.57
N GLU A 92 6.09 25.63 2.87
CA GLU A 92 7.21 25.72 3.80
C GLU A 92 8.16 24.53 3.72
N TYR A 93 7.69 23.32 3.41
CA TYR A 93 8.54 22.13 3.24
C TYR A 93 9.46 22.23 2.02
N TRP A 94 9.03 22.94 0.98
CA TRP A 94 9.80 23.11 -0.24
C TRP A 94 10.75 24.31 -0.20
N VAL A 95 10.42 25.33 0.57
CA VAL A 95 11.18 26.61 0.60
C VAL A 95 12.47 26.47 1.40
N ASN A 96 12.52 25.61 2.40
CA ASN A 96 13.69 25.48 3.28
C ASN A 96 14.66 24.35 2.88
N GLY A 97 14.35 23.54 1.86
CA GLY A 97 15.28 22.56 1.28
C GLY A 97 15.78 21.43 2.21
N SER A 98 15.22 21.31 3.42
CA SER A 98 15.76 20.45 4.48
C SER A 98 14.85 19.33 4.94
N VAL A 99 13.62 19.25 4.44
CA VAL A 99 12.65 18.21 4.85
C VAL A 99 12.08 17.54 3.61
N GLY A 100 12.56 16.33 3.33
CA GLY A 100 12.05 15.48 2.28
C GLY A 100 10.75 14.77 2.68
N ARG A 101 10.16 14.05 1.75
CA ARG A 101 8.94 13.26 1.98
C ARG A 101 9.13 12.09 2.96
N GLU A 102 10.38 11.77 3.29
CA GLU A 102 10.82 10.79 4.27
C GLU A 102 10.93 11.34 5.71
N ALA A 103 10.57 12.57 5.96
CA ALA A 103 10.84 13.27 7.23
C ALA A 103 10.31 12.51 8.47
N HIS A 104 9.11 11.97 8.41
CA HIS A 104 8.55 11.25 9.56
C HIS A 104 9.29 9.95 9.86
N ILE A 105 9.62 9.16 8.85
CA ILE A 105 10.38 7.92 9.07
C ILE A 105 11.81 8.20 9.49
N ALA A 106 12.43 9.28 8.99
CA ALA A 106 13.74 9.71 9.44
C ALA A 106 13.74 10.06 10.94
N ALA A 107 12.78 10.88 11.38
CA ALA A 107 12.61 11.24 12.79
C ALA A 107 12.24 10.01 13.65
N ALA A 108 11.45 9.07 13.14
CA ALA A 108 11.13 7.84 13.84
C ALA A 108 12.38 6.97 14.07
N TYR A 109 13.26 6.86 13.07
CA TYR A 109 14.54 6.16 13.24
C TYR A 109 15.41 6.80 14.30
N GLU A 110 15.58 8.12 14.30
CA GLU A 110 16.33 8.84 15.34
C GLU A 110 15.73 8.59 16.72
N THR A 111 14.40 8.69 16.84
CA THR A 111 13.67 8.46 18.10
C THR A 111 13.92 7.06 18.68
N LEU A 112 14.05 6.06 17.81
CA LEU A 112 14.31 4.67 18.20
C LEU A 112 15.80 4.31 18.21
N GLY A 113 16.69 5.30 18.11
CA GLY A 113 18.15 5.12 18.21
C GLY A 113 18.78 4.47 16.98
N PHE A 114 18.13 4.47 15.84
CA PHE A 114 18.70 4.04 14.56
C PHE A 114 19.51 5.15 13.92
N GLU A 115 20.53 4.77 13.18
CA GLU A 115 21.44 5.63 12.45
C GLU A 115 21.71 5.11 11.05
N ASP A 116 22.53 5.85 10.30
CA ASP A 116 22.94 5.50 8.93
C ASP A 116 21.72 5.25 8.01
N ALA A 117 20.70 6.09 8.16
CA ALA A 117 19.48 5.97 7.40
C ALA A 117 19.70 6.28 5.92
N LEU A 118 19.12 5.46 5.05
CA LEU A 118 19.07 5.66 3.60
C LEU A 118 17.62 5.58 3.13
N PHE A 119 17.28 6.48 2.22
CA PHE A 119 15.93 6.61 1.68
C PHE A 119 15.96 6.46 0.16
N TYR A 120 15.00 5.71 -0.38
CA TYR A 120 14.92 5.42 -1.80
C TYR A 120 13.51 5.64 -2.32
N ASN A 121 13.38 6.28 -3.46
CA ASN A 121 12.12 6.49 -4.18
C ASN A 121 11.05 7.27 -3.39
N TYR A 122 11.46 8.19 -2.52
CA TYR A 122 10.53 9.09 -1.82
C TYR A 122 10.17 10.33 -2.66
N ASP A 123 11.12 10.82 -3.47
CA ASP A 123 10.97 12.03 -4.29
C ASP A 123 10.62 11.73 -5.75
N LEU A 124 9.87 10.67 -6.00
CA LEU A 124 9.49 10.31 -7.36
C LEU A 124 8.41 11.22 -7.91
N ASP A 125 8.63 11.64 -9.16
CA ASP A 125 7.62 12.32 -9.95
C ASP A 125 6.40 11.42 -10.18
N THR A 126 5.23 11.98 -9.96
CA THR A 126 3.94 11.33 -10.18
C THR A 126 3.72 10.86 -11.62
N GLY A 127 4.39 11.47 -12.59
CA GLY A 127 4.37 11.09 -13.99
C GLY A 127 5.22 9.87 -14.34
N ARG A 128 6.05 9.36 -13.42
CA ARG A 128 6.87 8.19 -13.68
C ARG A 128 6.04 6.92 -13.58
N ALA A 129 5.85 6.26 -14.71
CA ALA A 129 5.33 4.89 -14.71
C ALA A 129 6.46 3.92 -14.33
N GLY A 130 6.13 2.87 -13.61
CA GLY A 130 7.06 1.78 -13.36
C GLY A 130 6.80 1.03 -12.07
N ASP A 131 7.31 -0.19 -12.06
CA ASP A 131 7.23 -1.09 -10.93
C ASP A 131 8.33 -0.75 -9.93
N PHE A 132 8.05 0.17 -9.02
CA PHE A 132 8.96 0.59 -7.95
C PHE A 132 8.22 0.69 -6.62
N VAL A 133 8.97 0.91 -5.54
CA VAL A 133 8.44 1.14 -4.19
C VAL A 133 9.36 2.11 -3.45
N GLY A 134 8.79 2.96 -2.61
CA GLY A 134 9.55 3.76 -1.65
C GLY A 134 9.97 2.90 -0.47
N TYR A 135 11.23 3.00 -0.04
CA TYR A 135 11.73 2.26 1.11
C TYR A 135 12.89 2.97 1.80
N SER A 136 13.14 2.57 3.02
CA SER A 136 14.23 3.09 3.82
C SER A 136 14.96 1.98 4.57
N LEU A 137 16.23 2.21 4.85
CA LEU A 137 17.12 1.34 5.61
C LEU A 137 17.77 2.16 6.73
N ALA A 138 17.81 1.61 7.94
CA ALA A 138 18.55 2.19 9.04
C ALA A 138 19.09 1.08 9.94
N ARG A 139 20.08 1.36 10.77
CA ARG A 139 20.68 0.36 11.66
C ARG A 139 20.99 0.89 13.04
N LYS A 140 21.04 -0.02 13.99
CA LYS A 140 21.61 0.23 15.32
C LYS A 140 22.34 -1.00 15.85
N THR A 141 23.22 -0.80 16.83
CA THR A 141 23.91 -1.88 17.49
C THR A 141 23.29 -2.16 18.84
N LEU A 142 22.95 -3.41 19.09
CA LEU A 142 22.36 -3.91 20.33
C LEU A 142 23.28 -4.92 20.99
N THR A 143 23.11 -5.11 22.28
CA THR A 143 23.67 -6.26 23.01
C THR A 143 22.50 -7.17 23.39
N LEU A 144 22.32 -8.25 22.65
CA LEU A 144 21.25 -9.22 22.86
C LEU A 144 21.85 -10.50 23.42
N ASN A 145 21.38 -10.94 24.58
CA ASN A 145 21.89 -12.14 25.26
C ASN A 145 23.43 -12.14 25.40
N GLY A 146 24.01 -10.97 25.66
CA GLY A 146 25.45 -10.80 25.78
C GLY A 146 26.24 -10.75 24.47
N GLN A 147 25.56 -10.86 23.31
CA GLN A 147 26.17 -10.79 21.99
C GLN A 147 25.91 -9.44 21.34
N ARG A 148 26.98 -8.82 20.80
CA ARG A 148 26.83 -7.63 19.96
C ARG A 148 26.17 -7.98 18.63
N THR A 149 25.03 -7.38 18.37
CA THR A 149 24.17 -7.66 17.22
C THR A 149 23.83 -6.36 16.50
N THR A 150 23.94 -6.35 15.18
CA THR A 150 23.45 -5.23 14.36
C THR A 150 22.01 -5.50 13.95
N LEU A 151 21.09 -4.66 14.43
CA LEU A 151 19.71 -4.65 13.97
C LEU A 151 19.58 -3.69 12.80
N VAL A 152 19.11 -4.20 11.67
CA VAL A 152 18.80 -3.40 10.47
C VAL A 152 17.30 -3.34 10.30
N ALA A 153 16.73 -2.14 10.33
CA ALA A 153 15.35 -1.89 9.95
C ALA A 153 15.26 -1.62 8.44
N LEU A 154 14.31 -2.24 7.79
CA LEU A 154 13.94 -2.02 6.39
C LEU A 154 12.44 -1.81 6.32
N VAL A 155 12.03 -0.60 6.01
CA VAL A 155 10.62 -0.20 5.98
C VAL A 155 10.23 0.17 4.55
N LEU A 156 9.18 -0.46 4.03
CA LEU A 156 8.65 -0.24 2.70
C LEU A 156 7.32 0.51 2.79
N ARG A 157 7.28 1.63 2.11
CA ARG A 157 6.12 2.52 2.07
C ARG A 157 4.97 1.92 1.26
N GLY A 158 3.73 2.25 1.60
CA GLY A 158 2.56 2.02 0.75
C GLY A 158 2.64 2.77 -0.59
N GLY A 159 1.73 2.51 -1.51
CA GLY A 159 1.66 3.23 -2.77
C GLY A 159 1.39 4.71 -2.55
N GLY A 160 2.29 5.57 -3.04
CA GLY A 160 2.22 7.02 -2.85
C GLY A 160 2.02 7.82 -4.13
N TYR A 161 2.16 7.20 -5.30
CA TYR A 161 2.10 7.88 -6.58
C TYR A 161 1.24 7.14 -7.60
N GLY A 162 0.74 7.88 -8.59
CA GLY A 162 -0.11 7.31 -9.64
C GLY A 162 0.51 6.13 -10.36
N GLY A 163 1.81 6.17 -10.64
CA GLY A 163 2.54 5.06 -11.26
C GLY A 163 2.62 3.81 -10.35
N GLU A 164 2.83 3.98 -9.05
CA GLU A 164 2.79 2.88 -8.08
C GLU A 164 1.38 2.29 -7.96
N TRP A 165 0.35 3.13 -7.94
CA TRP A 165 -1.04 2.69 -7.94
C TRP A 165 -1.40 1.93 -9.21
N ALA A 166 -1.00 2.42 -10.37
CA ALA A 166 -1.18 1.72 -11.65
C ALA A 166 -0.48 0.36 -11.64
N SER A 167 0.75 0.29 -11.14
CA SER A 167 1.53 -0.92 -11.03
C SER A 167 0.89 -2.00 -10.14
N ASN A 168 -0.02 -1.65 -9.22
CA ASN A 168 -0.81 -2.63 -8.47
C ASN A 168 -1.73 -3.48 -9.36
N PHE A 169 -1.95 -3.07 -10.61
CA PHE A 169 -2.71 -3.81 -11.62
C PHE A 169 -1.82 -4.40 -12.71
N HIS A 170 -0.50 -4.22 -12.63
CA HIS A 170 0.47 -4.83 -13.55
C HIS A 170 0.70 -6.30 -13.17
N THR A 171 -0.24 -7.17 -13.54
CA THR A 171 -0.20 -8.60 -13.23
C THR A 171 0.86 -9.33 -14.04
N GLY A 172 1.09 -8.89 -15.27
CA GLY A 172 2.04 -9.48 -16.20
C GLY A 172 1.60 -10.84 -16.77
N ASP A 173 2.46 -11.42 -17.58
CA ASP A 173 2.25 -12.69 -18.29
C ASP A 173 2.72 -13.92 -17.52
N THR A 174 3.44 -13.72 -16.41
CA THR A 174 3.92 -14.81 -15.54
C THR A 174 2.92 -15.13 -14.44
N SER A 175 3.15 -16.22 -13.72
CA SER A 175 2.36 -16.60 -12.56
C SER A 175 2.54 -15.66 -11.37
N ALA A 176 3.69 -14.97 -11.26
CA ALA A 176 3.93 -13.94 -10.27
C ALA A 176 3.41 -12.59 -10.72
N HIS A 177 2.89 -11.79 -9.80
CA HIS A 177 2.40 -10.45 -10.08
C HIS A 177 3.58 -9.50 -10.37
N THR A 178 3.75 -9.11 -11.63
CA THR A 178 4.92 -8.37 -12.11
C THR A 178 5.16 -7.09 -11.32
N GLY A 179 4.12 -6.27 -11.12
CA GLY A 179 4.22 -4.99 -10.40
C GLY A 179 4.67 -5.10 -8.95
N PHE A 180 4.55 -6.29 -8.33
CA PHE A 180 5.03 -6.53 -6.97
C PHE A 180 6.39 -7.25 -6.94
N VAL A 181 6.65 -8.14 -7.87
CA VAL A 181 7.91 -8.91 -7.92
C VAL A 181 9.08 -8.08 -8.43
N THR A 182 8.84 -7.24 -9.43
CA THR A 182 9.90 -6.43 -10.06
C THR A 182 10.69 -5.59 -9.06
N PRO A 183 10.07 -4.81 -8.15
CA PRO A 183 10.84 -3.98 -7.22
C PRO A 183 11.65 -4.78 -6.19
N VAL A 184 11.32 -6.06 -5.94
CA VAL A 184 12.03 -6.89 -4.95
C VAL A 184 13.52 -6.99 -5.27
N ALA A 185 13.88 -7.10 -6.53
CA ALA A 185 15.29 -7.24 -6.94
C ALA A 185 16.11 -5.99 -6.59
N ALA A 186 15.56 -4.80 -6.81
CA ALA A 186 16.23 -3.53 -6.48
C ALA A 186 16.40 -3.35 -4.97
N VAL A 187 15.33 -3.62 -4.20
CA VAL A 187 15.37 -3.54 -2.72
C VAL A 187 16.38 -4.55 -2.16
N PHE A 188 16.40 -5.77 -2.67
CA PHE A 188 17.34 -6.81 -2.25
C PHE A 188 18.80 -6.43 -2.55
N ALA A 189 19.07 -5.84 -3.72
CA ALA A 189 20.40 -5.36 -4.06
C ALA A 189 20.86 -4.25 -3.10
N SER A 190 19.98 -3.29 -2.78
CA SER A 190 20.26 -2.22 -1.83
C SER A 190 20.50 -2.77 -0.41
N LEU A 191 19.70 -3.74 0.04
CA LEU A 191 19.90 -4.41 1.32
C LEU A 191 21.26 -5.10 1.38
N LYS A 192 21.65 -5.86 0.35
CA LYS A 192 22.98 -6.52 0.31
C LYS A 192 24.11 -5.50 0.39
N ALA A 193 24.03 -4.41 -0.35
CA ALA A 193 25.02 -3.34 -0.30
C ALA A 193 25.07 -2.69 1.10
N TYR A 194 23.91 -2.50 1.72
CA TYR A 194 23.80 -1.95 3.07
C TYR A 194 24.42 -2.87 4.13
N LEU A 195 24.11 -4.16 4.08
CA LEU A 195 24.70 -5.16 5.01
C LEU A 195 26.22 -5.27 4.83
N ALA A 196 26.72 -5.25 3.59
CA ALA A 196 28.16 -5.25 3.32
C ALA A 196 28.88 -4.02 3.91
N ARG A 197 28.23 -2.85 3.87
CA ARG A 197 28.74 -1.61 4.48
C ARG A 197 28.67 -1.63 6.01
N ALA A 198 27.68 -2.30 6.57
CA ALA A 198 27.50 -2.40 8.02
C ALA A 198 28.62 -3.19 8.74
N GLY A 199 29.45 -3.89 7.99
CA GLY A 199 30.67 -4.55 8.48
C GLY A 199 30.54 -6.07 8.56
N GLN A 200 31.68 -6.75 8.34
CA GLN A 200 31.79 -8.21 8.50
C GLN A 200 32.20 -8.51 9.95
N GLY A 201 31.47 -9.40 10.60
CA GLY A 201 31.92 -9.97 11.87
C GLY A 201 30.98 -9.90 13.08
N GLY A 202 29.74 -9.41 12.89
CA GLY A 202 28.70 -9.42 13.93
C GLY A 202 27.47 -10.25 13.51
N ALA A 203 26.67 -10.65 14.50
CA ALA A 203 25.33 -11.16 14.23
C ALA A 203 24.46 -10.04 13.67
N PHE A 204 23.61 -10.40 12.69
CA PHE A 204 22.63 -9.50 12.13
C PHE A 204 21.22 -9.96 12.47
N LYS A 205 20.34 -9.00 12.70
CA LYS A 205 18.91 -9.20 12.71
C LYS A 205 18.26 -8.19 11.77
N LEU A 206 17.25 -8.61 11.05
CA LEU A 206 16.50 -7.77 10.12
C LEU A 206 15.11 -7.54 10.67
N TRP A 207 14.67 -6.30 10.69
CA TRP A 207 13.33 -5.90 11.01
C TRP A 207 12.68 -5.29 9.76
N LEU A 208 11.78 -6.05 9.13
CA LEU A 208 11.11 -5.68 7.90
C LEU A 208 9.67 -5.28 8.19
N GLY A 209 9.28 -4.11 7.74
CA GLY A 209 7.92 -3.62 7.79
C GLY A 209 7.44 -3.14 6.43
N GLY A 210 6.15 -3.33 6.13
CA GLY A 210 5.55 -2.80 4.92
C GLY A 210 4.06 -2.58 5.05
N TYR A 211 3.53 -1.60 4.30
CA TYR A 211 2.10 -1.31 4.23
C TYR A 211 1.60 -1.41 2.79
N SER A 212 0.41 -2.01 2.58
CA SER A 212 -0.22 -2.09 1.25
C SER A 212 0.76 -2.65 0.19
N ARG A 213 1.03 -1.92 -0.89
CA ARG A 213 2.05 -2.26 -1.88
C ARG A 213 3.40 -2.63 -1.25
N GLY A 214 3.87 -1.83 -0.29
CA GLY A 214 5.13 -2.10 0.41
C GLY A 214 5.12 -3.41 1.19
N SER A 215 3.97 -3.81 1.72
CA SER A 215 3.85 -5.02 2.53
C SER A 215 4.01 -6.30 1.72
N ILE A 216 3.42 -6.39 0.54
CA ILE A 216 3.60 -7.56 -0.31
C ILE A 216 5.05 -7.64 -0.85
N ILE A 217 5.66 -6.49 -1.15
CA ILE A 217 7.06 -6.46 -1.55
C ILE A 217 7.97 -6.89 -0.38
N ALA A 218 7.66 -6.47 0.86
CA ALA A 218 8.36 -6.93 2.06
C ALA A 218 8.18 -8.44 2.29
N ASN A 219 6.97 -8.98 2.07
CA ASN A 219 6.66 -10.40 2.15
C ASN A 219 7.51 -11.22 1.16
N LEU A 220 7.51 -10.82 -0.10
CA LEU A 220 8.32 -11.45 -1.15
C LEU A 220 9.82 -11.34 -0.88
N LEU A 221 10.25 -10.18 -0.39
CA LEU A 221 11.64 -9.92 -0.03
C LEU A 221 12.10 -10.77 1.15
N ALA A 222 11.30 -10.89 2.21
CA ALA A 222 11.63 -11.72 3.36
C ALA A 222 11.85 -13.18 2.97
N ALA A 223 10.97 -13.76 2.15
CA ALA A 223 11.13 -15.10 1.61
C ALA A 223 12.40 -15.22 0.72
N LYS A 224 12.71 -14.20 -0.10
CA LYS A 224 13.93 -14.15 -0.91
C LYS A 224 15.19 -14.09 -0.04
N ILE A 225 15.19 -13.25 1.02
CA ILE A 225 16.31 -13.15 1.96
C ILE A 225 16.57 -14.49 2.63
N ALA A 226 15.55 -15.17 3.14
CA ALA A 226 15.67 -16.45 3.79
C ALA A 226 16.31 -17.52 2.86
N ARG A 227 16.00 -17.48 1.56
CA ARG A 227 16.57 -18.40 0.58
C ARG A 227 17.98 -18.04 0.12
N GLU A 228 18.24 -16.75 -0.12
CA GLU A 228 19.50 -16.31 -0.77
C GLU A 228 20.57 -15.82 0.22
N LEU A 229 20.20 -15.55 1.48
CA LEU A 229 21.10 -15.20 2.56
C LEU A 229 20.92 -16.15 3.76
N PRO A 230 21.11 -17.46 3.57
CA PRO A 230 20.81 -18.47 4.61
C PRO A 230 21.64 -18.29 5.88
N GLN A 231 22.78 -17.55 5.78
CA GLN A 231 23.62 -17.22 6.95
C GLN A 231 22.93 -16.29 7.95
N LEU A 232 21.85 -15.60 7.56
CA LEU A 232 21.08 -14.80 8.51
C LEU A 232 20.16 -15.65 9.38
N GLY A 233 19.71 -16.78 8.88
CA GLY A 233 18.70 -17.61 9.55
C GLY A 233 17.33 -16.94 9.61
N ARG A 234 16.26 -17.68 9.36
CA ARG A 234 14.89 -17.14 9.37
C ARG A 234 14.48 -16.58 10.73
N GLU A 235 15.01 -17.16 11.81
CA GLU A 235 14.79 -16.73 13.20
C GLU A 235 15.33 -15.33 13.51
N ASN A 236 16.10 -14.74 12.59
CA ASN A 236 16.66 -13.40 12.69
C ASN A 236 16.01 -12.40 11.71
N ILE A 237 14.96 -12.79 11.00
CA ILE A 237 14.27 -11.96 10.00
C ILE A 237 12.82 -11.75 10.45
N TYR A 238 12.59 -10.64 11.14
CA TYR A 238 11.28 -10.23 11.67
C TYR A 238 10.52 -9.50 10.57
N ALA A 239 9.52 -10.14 9.96
CA ALA A 239 8.81 -9.58 8.83
C ALA A 239 7.30 -9.43 9.13
N TYR A 240 6.84 -8.18 9.15
CA TYR A 240 5.45 -7.81 9.41
C TYR A 240 4.91 -6.95 8.27
N GLY A 241 3.85 -7.43 7.63
CA GLY A 241 3.14 -6.69 6.60
C GLY A 241 1.71 -6.37 7.03
N PHE A 242 1.21 -5.21 6.63
CA PHE A 242 -0.16 -4.77 6.92
C PHE A 242 -0.88 -4.44 5.63
N ALA A 243 -2.18 -4.75 5.56
CA ALA A 243 -2.98 -4.56 4.36
C ALA A 243 -2.37 -5.27 3.13
N VAL A 244 -1.91 -6.50 3.32
CA VAL A 244 -1.03 -7.21 2.36
C VAL A 244 -1.83 -7.78 1.18
N PRO A 245 -1.61 -7.32 -0.07
CA PRO A 245 -2.16 -7.99 -1.25
C PRO A 245 -1.51 -9.37 -1.47
N ALA A 246 -2.12 -10.20 -2.31
CA ALA A 246 -1.52 -11.45 -2.74
C ALA A 246 -0.75 -11.27 -4.07
N ALA A 247 0.33 -12.03 -4.31
CA ALA A 247 1.21 -11.81 -5.47
C ALA A 247 1.74 -13.07 -6.16
N LEU A 248 1.68 -14.22 -5.49
CA LEU A 248 2.18 -15.48 -6.02
C LEU A 248 1.05 -16.43 -6.36
N THR A 249 1.16 -17.17 -7.43
CA THR A 249 0.21 -18.26 -7.75
C THR A 249 0.80 -19.63 -7.40
N ALA A 250 -0.07 -20.62 -7.32
CA ALA A 250 0.36 -22.01 -7.09
C ALA A 250 1.35 -22.53 -8.15
N ALA A 251 1.37 -21.92 -9.35
CA ALA A 251 2.34 -22.28 -10.38
C ALA A 251 3.77 -21.84 -10.02
N ASP A 252 3.92 -20.71 -9.27
CA ASP A 252 5.24 -20.27 -8.78
C ASP A 252 5.68 -21.03 -7.53
N ARG A 253 4.72 -21.37 -6.70
CA ARG A 253 4.92 -22.00 -5.41
C ARG A 253 3.95 -23.18 -5.24
N PRO A 254 4.14 -24.29 -6.00
CA PRO A 254 3.31 -25.48 -5.85
C PRO A 254 3.40 -26.09 -4.44
N ASP A 255 4.52 -25.88 -3.76
CA ASP A 255 4.72 -26.24 -2.36
C ASP A 255 3.75 -25.52 -1.42
N LEU A 256 3.48 -24.22 -1.65
CA LEU A 256 2.53 -23.45 -0.82
C LEU A 256 1.13 -24.05 -0.84
N GLN A 257 0.68 -24.62 -1.96
CA GLN A 257 -0.66 -25.20 -2.04
C GLN A 257 -0.75 -26.56 -1.32
N GLN A 258 0.30 -27.37 -1.38
CA GLN A 258 0.38 -28.63 -0.65
C GLN A 258 0.55 -28.41 0.85
N ASP A 259 1.44 -27.51 1.21
CA ASP A 259 1.78 -27.20 2.60
C ASP A 259 0.68 -26.46 3.32
N PHE A 260 -0.12 -25.64 2.59
CA PHE A 260 -1.24 -24.91 3.18
C PHE A 260 -2.31 -25.83 3.78
N ASP A 261 -2.52 -26.99 3.17
CA ASP A 261 -3.50 -27.97 3.64
C ASP A 261 -2.90 -28.98 4.64
N ALA A 262 -1.58 -29.23 4.58
CA ALA A 262 -0.89 -30.26 5.35
C ALA A 262 -0.17 -29.74 6.61
N ASN A 263 0.26 -28.47 6.62
CA ASN A 263 1.14 -27.93 7.66
C ASN A 263 0.49 -26.93 8.60
N HIS A 264 -0.83 -26.68 8.48
CA HIS A 264 -1.57 -25.92 9.48
C HIS A 264 -2.13 -26.87 10.53
N ALA A 265 -1.86 -26.55 11.80
CA ALA A 265 -2.60 -27.14 12.88
C ALA A 265 -4.11 -26.80 12.73
N PRO A 266 -5.02 -27.58 13.30
CA PRO A 266 -6.47 -27.33 13.22
C PRO A 266 -6.89 -25.92 13.71
N ASP A 267 -6.07 -25.27 14.53
CA ASP A 267 -6.21 -23.91 15.00
C ASP A 267 -5.60 -22.86 14.04
N GLY A 268 -5.08 -23.29 12.90
CA GLY A 268 -4.43 -22.43 11.91
C GLY A 268 -2.99 -22.04 12.21
N THR A 269 -2.38 -22.59 13.27
CA THR A 269 -0.98 -22.34 13.60
C THR A 269 -0.07 -22.97 12.57
N LEU A 270 0.94 -22.24 12.08
CA LEU A 270 1.98 -22.79 11.23
C LEU A 270 2.82 -23.78 12.01
N LEU A 271 3.08 -24.95 11.42
CA LEU A 271 3.98 -25.93 12.01
C LEU A 271 5.42 -25.41 12.05
N GLU A 272 6.20 -25.85 13.02
CA GLU A 272 7.57 -25.37 13.30
C GLU A 272 8.53 -25.45 12.11
N ASN A 273 8.25 -26.31 11.14
CA ASN A 273 9.09 -26.52 9.96
C ASN A 273 8.72 -25.66 8.75
N TRP A 274 7.71 -24.79 8.85
CA TRP A 274 7.32 -23.94 7.73
C TRP A 274 8.45 -22.97 7.34
N PRO A 275 8.89 -22.95 6.06
CA PRO A 275 10.04 -22.13 5.64
C PRO A 275 9.87 -20.64 5.90
N GLU A 276 8.65 -20.12 5.78
CA GLU A 276 8.32 -18.71 5.95
C GLU A 276 7.55 -18.41 7.26
N SER A 277 7.73 -19.23 8.30
CA SER A 277 7.07 -19.04 9.60
C SER A 277 7.40 -17.74 10.32
N ASN A 278 8.37 -16.98 9.82
CA ASN A 278 8.79 -15.68 10.31
C ASN A 278 8.15 -14.50 9.55
N ILE A 279 7.22 -14.75 8.63
CA ILE A 279 6.56 -13.73 7.83
C ILE A 279 5.09 -13.64 8.24
N PHE A 280 4.68 -12.50 8.76
CA PHE A 280 3.31 -12.27 9.23
C PHE A 280 2.60 -11.21 8.39
N SER A 281 1.48 -11.59 7.80
CA SER A 281 0.61 -10.71 7.00
C SER A 281 -0.65 -10.38 7.80
N ILE A 282 -0.79 -9.15 8.25
CA ILE A 282 -1.94 -8.68 9.03
C ILE A 282 -2.93 -8.00 8.08
N ILE A 283 -4.16 -8.50 8.03
CA ILE A 283 -5.16 -8.12 7.03
C ILE A 283 -6.50 -7.87 7.72
N SER A 284 -7.08 -6.70 7.52
CA SER A 284 -8.46 -6.45 7.92
C SER A 284 -9.43 -7.18 6.98
N SER A 285 -10.41 -7.88 7.54
CA SER A 285 -11.44 -8.59 6.77
C SER A 285 -12.28 -7.65 5.90
N GLY A 286 -12.41 -6.39 6.29
CA GLY A 286 -13.12 -5.35 5.54
C GLY A 286 -12.27 -4.65 4.47
N ASP A 287 -10.97 -4.92 4.39
CA ASP A 287 -10.06 -4.26 3.46
C ASP A 287 -10.17 -4.85 2.04
N ALA A 288 -10.85 -4.13 1.16
CA ALA A 288 -11.01 -4.53 -0.23
C ALA A 288 -9.70 -4.44 -1.02
N VAL A 289 -8.81 -3.49 -0.70
CA VAL A 289 -7.55 -3.28 -1.44
C VAL A 289 -6.60 -4.45 -1.25
N ALA A 290 -6.52 -5.00 -0.04
CA ALA A 290 -5.73 -6.20 0.23
C ALA A 290 -6.25 -7.45 -0.50
N ARG A 291 -7.49 -7.40 -1.01
CA ARG A 291 -8.21 -8.49 -1.68
C ARG A 291 -8.57 -8.17 -3.13
N VAL A 292 -8.07 -7.06 -3.68
CA VAL A 292 -8.45 -6.55 -5.01
C VAL A 292 -8.20 -7.55 -6.15
N LEU A 293 -7.20 -8.41 -6.01
CA LEU A 293 -7.00 -9.52 -6.92
C LEU A 293 -7.91 -10.68 -6.49
N PRO A 294 -8.83 -11.12 -7.37
CA PRO A 294 -9.77 -12.17 -7.03
C PRO A 294 -9.06 -13.45 -6.55
N ALA A 295 -9.51 -14.02 -5.46
CA ALA A 295 -8.97 -15.28 -4.93
C ALA A 295 -9.04 -16.41 -5.98
N ALA A 296 -10.04 -16.35 -6.88
CA ALA A 296 -10.19 -17.29 -7.99
C ALA A 296 -9.01 -17.27 -8.98
N TRP A 297 -8.19 -16.20 -9.00
CA TRP A 297 -6.97 -16.16 -9.81
C TRP A 297 -5.80 -16.92 -9.19
N GLY A 298 -5.97 -17.44 -7.98
CA GLY A 298 -5.03 -18.30 -7.31
C GLY A 298 -3.82 -17.60 -6.68
N TYR A 299 -3.89 -16.28 -6.46
CA TYR A 299 -2.82 -15.54 -5.80
C TYR A 299 -2.73 -15.87 -4.31
N HIS A 300 -1.50 -15.98 -3.81
CA HIS A 300 -1.12 -16.29 -2.43
C HIS A 300 -0.07 -15.32 -1.90
N ARG A 301 0.23 -15.45 -0.61
CA ARG A 301 1.33 -14.78 0.11
C ARG A 301 2.27 -15.83 0.68
N ASN A 302 3.50 -15.45 0.98
CA ASN A 302 4.37 -16.27 1.82
C ASN A 302 3.99 -16.09 3.29
N GLY A 303 4.25 -17.12 4.09
CA GLY A 303 4.13 -17.05 5.55
C GLY A 303 2.71 -17.17 6.07
N CYS A 304 2.45 -16.51 7.19
CA CYS A 304 1.24 -16.64 7.98
C CYS A 304 0.34 -15.43 7.80
N ASP A 305 -0.85 -15.64 7.23
CA ASP A 305 -1.89 -14.63 7.20
C ASP A 305 -2.60 -14.56 8.56
N ARG A 306 -2.79 -13.34 9.08
CA ARG A 306 -3.56 -13.06 10.28
C ARG A 306 -4.66 -12.05 9.96
N PHE A 307 -5.90 -12.50 10.10
CA PHE A 307 -7.06 -11.65 9.83
C PHE A 307 -7.53 -10.97 11.09
N LEU A 308 -7.61 -9.64 11.02
CA LEU A 308 -8.32 -8.85 12.01
C LEU A 308 -9.83 -9.11 11.83
N PRO A 309 -10.57 -9.37 12.91
CA PRO A 309 -11.99 -9.65 12.83
C PRO A 309 -12.77 -8.53 12.15
N ALA A 310 -13.82 -8.89 11.44
CA ALA A 310 -14.81 -7.91 11.03
C ALA A 310 -15.61 -7.46 12.27
N THR A 311 -15.77 -6.15 12.43
CA THR A 311 -16.55 -5.57 13.52
C THR A 311 -18.00 -6.08 13.50
N ARG A 312 -18.48 -6.61 14.61
CA ARG A 312 -19.74 -7.38 14.66
C ARG A 312 -20.86 -6.73 15.45
N ASN A 313 -20.57 -5.79 16.34
CA ASN A 313 -21.59 -5.22 17.23
C ASN A 313 -21.35 -3.73 17.54
N ALA A 314 -22.36 -3.09 18.13
CA ALA A 314 -22.33 -1.66 18.40
C ALA A 314 -21.34 -1.27 19.50
N GLU A 315 -21.00 -2.17 20.41
CA GLU A 315 -20.04 -1.93 21.49
C GLU A 315 -18.62 -1.88 20.93
N GLU A 316 -18.23 -2.89 20.13
CA GLU A 316 -16.95 -2.90 19.40
C GLU A 316 -16.79 -1.65 18.53
N LEU A 317 -17.86 -1.23 17.83
CA LEU A 317 -17.85 -0.01 17.03
C LEU A 317 -17.59 1.24 17.87
N ALA A 318 -18.24 1.35 19.03
CA ALA A 318 -18.06 2.50 19.91
C ALA A 318 -16.63 2.58 20.48
N ASP A 319 -16.05 1.43 20.84
CA ASP A 319 -14.68 1.37 21.34
C ASP A 319 -13.66 1.70 20.24
N LEU A 320 -13.86 1.18 19.04
CA LEU A 320 -13.02 1.50 17.88
C LEU A 320 -13.14 2.98 17.47
N ASP A 321 -14.35 3.57 17.54
CA ASP A 321 -14.56 5.00 17.31
C ASP A 321 -13.82 5.85 18.37
N ALA A 322 -13.79 5.40 19.62
CA ALA A 322 -13.05 6.07 20.69
C ALA A 322 -11.53 6.02 20.46
N LEU A 323 -11.00 4.87 20.00
CA LEU A 323 -9.60 4.74 19.61
C LEU A 323 -9.31 5.60 18.39
N GLY A 324 -10.17 5.58 17.38
CA GLY A 324 -10.04 6.38 16.16
C GLY A 324 -10.06 7.88 16.42
N ALA A 325 -10.77 8.37 17.43
CA ALA A 325 -10.82 9.78 17.81
C ALA A 325 -9.45 10.35 18.22
N ALA A 326 -8.50 9.50 18.59
CA ALA A 326 -7.12 9.91 18.86
C ALA A 326 -6.36 10.39 17.61
N PHE A 327 -6.84 10.05 16.40
CA PHE A 327 -6.19 10.40 15.13
C PHE A 327 -6.68 11.71 14.50
N GLY A 328 -7.40 12.56 15.21
CA GLY A 328 -7.71 13.92 14.76
C GLY A 328 -9.18 14.27 14.72
N PRO A 329 -9.51 15.51 14.29
CA PRO A 329 -10.86 16.06 14.36
C PRO A 329 -11.85 15.47 13.35
N THR A 330 -11.37 14.70 12.38
CA THR A 330 -12.25 13.90 11.52
C THR A 330 -12.36 12.56 12.20
N PRO A 331 -13.53 12.20 12.78
CA PRO A 331 -13.66 10.87 13.32
C PRO A 331 -13.31 9.91 12.19
N LEU A 332 -12.34 9.04 12.45
CA LEU A 332 -12.24 7.81 11.71
C LEU A 332 -13.62 7.22 11.80
N VAL A 333 -14.28 7.10 10.66
CA VAL A 333 -15.62 6.55 10.64
C VAL A 333 -15.44 5.03 10.73
N VAL A 334 -14.90 4.58 11.88
CA VAL A 334 -14.75 3.15 12.18
C VAL A 334 -16.13 2.51 12.25
N SER A 335 -17.16 3.29 12.65
CA SER A 335 -18.57 2.94 12.52
C SER A 335 -19.01 2.64 11.07
N SER A 336 -18.17 2.92 10.09
CA SER A 336 -18.40 2.65 8.66
C SER A 336 -17.42 1.65 8.06
N LEU A 337 -16.73 0.85 8.87
CA LEU A 337 -15.92 -0.25 8.33
C LEU A 337 -16.79 -1.19 7.49
N ALA A 338 -16.29 -1.52 6.30
CA ALA A 338 -16.97 -2.43 5.39
C ALA A 338 -17.09 -3.81 6.02
N THR A 339 -18.24 -4.43 5.83
CA THR A 339 -18.39 -5.85 6.15
C THR A 339 -17.62 -6.72 5.14
N ALA A 340 -17.45 -7.98 5.47
CA ALA A 340 -16.88 -8.95 4.52
C ALA A 340 -17.74 -9.07 3.25
N GLU A 341 -19.07 -8.87 3.36
CA GLU A 341 -20.01 -8.86 2.23
C GLU A 341 -19.83 -7.64 1.34
N ASP A 342 -19.67 -6.43 1.92
CA ASP A 342 -19.40 -5.21 1.16
C ASP A 342 -18.11 -5.35 0.35
N THR A 343 -17.07 -5.91 0.96
CA THR A 343 -15.77 -6.16 0.33
C THR A 343 -15.89 -7.17 -0.79
N SER A 344 -16.64 -8.27 -0.58
CA SER A 344 -16.88 -9.30 -1.60
C SER A 344 -17.65 -8.73 -2.79
N ALA A 345 -18.65 -7.89 -2.57
CA ALA A 345 -19.40 -7.26 -3.64
C ALA A 345 -18.51 -6.37 -4.53
N LEU A 346 -17.54 -5.68 -3.95
CA LEU A 346 -16.59 -4.87 -4.70
C LEU A 346 -15.63 -5.71 -5.55
N ILE A 347 -15.15 -6.83 -4.99
CA ILE A 347 -14.29 -7.78 -5.69
C ILE A 347 -15.04 -8.48 -6.81
N ASP A 348 -16.31 -8.83 -6.59
CA ASP A 348 -17.17 -9.46 -7.58
C ASP A 348 -17.39 -8.58 -8.82
N ILE A 349 -17.34 -7.26 -8.68
CA ILE A 349 -17.39 -6.35 -9.82
C ILE A 349 -16.19 -6.60 -10.73
N VAL A 350 -14.99 -6.69 -10.18
CA VAL A 350 -13.77 -7.00 -10.96
C VAL A 350 -13.88 -8.39 -11.58
N ALA A 351 -14.33 -9.38 -10.82
CA ALA A 351 -14.50 -10.76 -11.29
C ALA A 351 -15.53 -10.92 -12.41
N ARG A 352 -16.55 -10.07 -12.46
CA ARG A 352 -17.56 -10.09 -13.56
C ARG A 352 -16.97 -9.68 -14.91
N PHE A 353 -16.00 -8.78 -14.91
CA PHE A 353 -15.33 -8.30 -16.12
C PHE A 353 -14.15 -9.19 -16.54
N CYS A 354 -13.52 -9.83 -15.57
CA CYS A 354 -12.27 -10.54 -15.76
C CYS A 354 -12.40 -11.99 -15.30
N VAL A 355 -12.74 -12.88 -16.24
CA VAL A 355 -12.95 -14.31 -15.98
C VAL A 355 -11.70 -15.03 -15.50
N SER A 356 -10.50 -14.51 -15.82
CA SER A 356 -9.21 -15.07 -15.39
C SER A 356 -8.14 -13.98 -15.38
N ARG A 357 -7.04 -14.25 -14.68
CA ARG A 357 -5.84 -13.41 -14.68
C ARG A 357 -5.31 -13.20 -16.11
N GLU A 358 -5.23 -14.25 -16.90
CA GLU A 358 -4.76 -14.17 -18.28
C GLU A 358 -5.67 -13.29 -19.15
N ASN A 359 -6.99 -13.40 -18.99
CA ASN A 359 -7.94 -12.53 -19.67
C ASN A 359 -7.78 -11.07 -19.24
N PHE A 360 -7.53 -10.81 -17.95
CA PHE A 360 -7.25 -9.48 -17.44
C PHE A 360 -5.98 -8.92 -18.07
N HIS A 361 -4.87 -9.65 -18.01
CA HIS A 361 -3.59 -9.24 -18.57
C HIS A 361 -3.70 -8.87 -20.07
N GLN A 362 -4.32 -9.75 -20.86
CA GLN A 362 -4.38 -9.55 -22.31
C GLN A 362 -5.31 -8.43 -22.75
N LYS A 363 -6.41 -8.18 -22.05
CA LYS A 363 -7.46 -7.26 -22.50
C LYS A 363 -7.59 -5.97 -21.70
N TYR A 364 -7.33 -6.01 -20.41
CA TYR A 364 -7.75 -4.94 -19.51
C TYR A 364 -6.59 -4.30 -18.74
N GLU A 365 -5.47 -4.99 -18.57
CA GLU A 365 -4.39 -4.56 -17.70
C GLU A 365 -3.85 -3.17 -18.09
N ALA A 366 -3.46 -2.98 -19.36
CA ALA A 366 -2.92 -1.71 -19.81
C ALA A 366 -3.95 -0.57 -19.67
N ALA A 367 -5.21 -0.85 -20.05
CA ALA A 367 -6.29 0.12 -19.88
C ALA A 367 -6.54 0.45 -18.41
N MET A 368 -6.52 -0.54 -17.51
CA MET A 368 -6.69 -0.32 -16.08
C MET A 368 -5.56 0.51 -15.49
N MET A 369 -4.32 0.20 -15.85
CA MET A 369 -3.15 0.96 -15.42
C MET A 369 -3.24 2.44 -15.85
N ASP A 370 -3.60 2.71 -17.09
CA ASP A 370 -3.76 4.07 -17.59
C ASP A 370 -4.99 4.77 -16.97
N MET A 371 -6.10 4.07 -16.73
CA MET A 371 -7.25 4.63 -16.02
C MET A 371 -6.87 5.06 -14.60
N ILE A 372 -6.14 4.22 -13.87
CA ILE A 372 -5.69 4.52 -12.51
C ILE A 372 -4.72 5.70 -12.54
N GLN A 373 -3.73 5.67 -13.42
CA GLN A 373 -2.76 6.75 -13.55
C GLN A 373 -3.45 8.07 -13.93
N CYS A 374 -4.43 8.03 -14.82
CA CYS A 374 -5.24 9.18 -15.21
C CYS A 374 -5.97 9.81 -14.02
N ALA A 375 -6.46 9.01 -13.07
CA ALA A 375 -7.10 9.52 -11.86
C ALA A 375 -6.16 10.32 -10.96
N PHE A 376 -4.84 10.12 -11.06
CA PHE A 376 -3.81 10.79 -10.26
C PHE A 376 -3.13 11.98 -10.97
N ILE A 377 -3.39 12.22 -12.24
CA ILE A 377 -2.76 13.32 -13.02
C ILE A 377 -3.29 14.72 -12.67
N ARG A 378 -4.24 14.83 -11.79
CA ARG A 378 -4.89 16.10 -11.48
C ARG A 378 -4.04 17.01 -10.63
N SER A 379 -4.05 18.30 -10.94
CA SER A 379 -3.55 19.32 -10.03
C SER A 379 -4.63 19.70 -9.00
N GLU A 380 -4.24 19.96 -7.75
CA GLU A 380 -5.14 20.51 -6.74
C GLU A 380 -5.79 21.82 -7.20
N LYS A 381 -5.09 22.62 -7.97
CA LYS A 381 -5.58 23.89 -8.53
C LYS A 381 -6.83 23.69 -9.39
N GLU A 382 -6.88 22.63 -10.19
CA GLU A 382 -8.04 22.32 -11.04
C GLU A 382 -9.26 21.92 -10.23
N VAL A 383 -9.04 21.29 -9.09
CA VAL A 383 -10.10 20.88 -8.18
C VAL A 383 -10.64 22.06 -7.37
N VAL A 384 -9.75 22.95 -6.93
CA VAL A 384 -10.10 24.10 -6.10
C VAL A 384 -10.73 25.20 -6.95
N ASP A 385 -10.18 25.49 -8.11
CA ASP A 385 -10.64 26.59 -8.97
C ASP A 385 -11.85 26.21 -9.83
N GLY A 386 -12.31 24.95 -9.76
CA GLY A 386 -13.46 24.47 -10.54
C GLY A 386 -13.24 24.48 -12.06
N TYR A 387 -11.96 24.47 -12.48
CA TYR A 387 -11.59 24.47 -13.88
C TYR A 387 -11.99 23.16 -14.56
N ILE A 388 -12.66 23.25 -15.70
CA ILE A 388 -13.06 22.12 -16.53
C ILE A 388 -12.07 21.99 -17.67
N LEU A 389 -11.39 20.85 -17.75
CA LEU A 389 -10.51 20.53 -18.88
C LEU A 389 -11.29 20.52 -20.20
N SER A 390 -10.75 21.18 -21.20
CA SER A 390 -11.20 21.01 -22.57
C SER A 390 -10.82 19.63 -23.12
N ASP A 391 -11.52 19.18 -24.16
CA ASP A 391 -11.21 17.90 -24.81
C ASP A 391 -9.73 17.86 -25.30
N GLY A 392 -9.18 19.01 -25.77
CA GLY A 392 -7.79 19.12 -26.18
C GLY A 392 -6.81 18.88 -25.03
N GLU A 393 -7.06 19.45 -23.86
CA GLU A 393 -6.23 19.25 -22.67
C GLU A 393 -6.29 17.80 -22.16
N ILE A 394 -7.47 17.16 -22.27
CA ILE A 394 -7.62 15.74 -21.96
C ILE A 394 -6.76 14.89 -22.91
N VAL A 395 -6.79 15.20 -24.22
CA VAL A 395 -5.97 14.51 -25.22
C VAL A 395 -4.48 14.63 -24.91
N GLU A 396 -3.99 15.84 -24.62
CA GLU A 396 -2.59 16.08 -24.27
C GLU A 396 -2.17 15.29 -23.02
N ARG A 397 -3.03 15.26 -22.00
CA ARG A 397 -2.76 14.51 -20.77
C ARG A 397 -2.74 13.00 -20.99
N LEU A 398 -3.71 12.46 -21.71
CA LEU A 398 -3.71 11.03 -22.04
C LEU A 398 -2.46 10.66 -22.82
N GLN A 399 -2.05 11.50 -23.79
CA GLN A 399 -0.84 11.27 -24.56
C GLN A 399 0.45 11.28 -23.72
N SER A 400 0.44 11.92 -22.54
CA SER A 400 1.57 11.93 -21.61
C SER A 400 1.71 10.64 -20.80
N LEU A 401 0.67 9.81 -20.70
CA LEU A 401 0.71 8.53 -19.99
C LEU A 401 1.67 7.55 -20.68
N SER A 402 2.39 6.76 -19.91
CA SER A 402 3.44 5.90 -20.42
C SER A 402 2.94 4.87 -21.44
N HIS A 403 1.80 4.25 -21.16
CA HIS A 403 1.19 3.26 -22.05
C HIS A 403 0.48 3.91 -23.24
N MET A 404 -0.17 5.07 -23.03
CA MET A 404 -0.84 5.80 -24.10
C MET A 404 0.11 6.38 -25.15
N LYS A 405 1.41 6.51 -24.87
CA LYS A 405 2.42 6.91 -25.86
C LYS A 405 2.56 5.94 -27.03
N GLU A 406 2.15 4.70 -26.83
CA GLU A 406 2.14 3.66 -27.88
C GLU A 406 0.86 3.68 -28.73
N ILE A 407 -0.13 4.49 -28.34
CA ILE A 407 -1.40 4.62 -29.03
C ILE A 407 -1.35 5.80 -30.01
N ASP A 408 -1.91 5.61 -31.19
CA ASP A 408 -2.00 6.65 -32.22
C ASP A 408 -2.72 7.90 -31.71
N TYR A 409 -2.16 9.08 -31.96
CA TYR A 409 -2.70 10.36 -31.55
C TYR A 409 -4.18 10.54 -31.96
N TRP A 410 -4.51 10.18 -33.22
CA TRP A 410 -5.87 10.34 -33.72
C TRP A 410 -6.85 9.35 -33.09
N GLN A 411 -6.36 8.20 -32.66
CA GLN A 411 -7.15 7.25 -31.87
C GLN A 411 -7.49 7.84 -30.50
N ILE A 412 -6.54 8.52 -29.85
CA ILE A 412 -6.80 9.23 -28.59
C ILE A 412 -7.83 10.34 -28.82
N VAL A 413 -7.64 11.19 -29.84
CA VAL A 413 -8.58 12.27 -30.18
C VAL A 413 -9.99 11.74 -30.43
N GLY A 414 -10.10 10.69 -31.25
CA GLY A 414 -11.39 10.05 -31.56
C GLY A 414 -12.08 9.47 -30.32
N SER A 415 -11.29 8.84 -29.45
CA SER A 415 -11.80 8.25 -28.20
C SER A 415 -12.24 9.31 -27.20
N VAL A 416 -11.54 10.43 -27.06
CA VAL A 416 -11.94 11.56 -26.21
C VAL A 416 -13.24 12.17 -26.73
N TRP A 417 -13.35 12.38 -28.04
CA TRP A 417 -14.57 12.89 -28.65
C TRP A 417 -15.76 11.94 -28.43
N ALA A 418 -15.57 10.64 -28.63
CA ALA A 418 -16.59 9.62 -28.39
C ALA A 418 -16.98 9.58 -26.90
N ALA A 419 -16.01 9.61 -25.99
CA ALA A 419 -16.26 9.65 -24.55
C ALA A 419 -17.04 10.90 -24.13
N SER A 420 -16.68 12.07 -24.65
CA SER A 420 -17.41 13.33 -24.41
C SER A 420 -18.86 13.23 -24.92
N THR A 421 -19.08 12.63 -26.08
CA THR A 421 -20.41 12.43 -26.65
C THR A 421 -21.24 11.44 -25.84
N MET A 422 -20.66 10.31 -25.44
CA MET A 422 -21.32 9.28 -24.63
C MET A 422 -21.63 9.77 -23.22
N SER A 423 -20.78 10.59 -22.63
CA SER A 423 -20.97 11.11 -21.27
C SER A 423 -22.08 12.15 -21.18
N ARG A 424 -22.42 12.83 -22.30
CA ARG A 424 -23.40 13.91 -22.31
C ARG A 424 -24.77 13.50 -21.76
N PRO A 425 -25.46 12.46 -22.27
CA PRO A 425 -26.77 12.06 -21.74
C PRO A 425 -26.68 11.56 -20.28
N ILE A 426 -25.55 10.97 -19.88
CA ILE A 426 -25.32 10.55 -18.49
C ILE A 426 -25.21 11.78 -17.60
N LEU A 427 -24.40 12.76 -17.98
CA LEU A 427 -24.21 14.00 -17.25
C LEU A 427 -25.48 14.85 -17.19
N GLU A 428 -26.26 14.90 -18.27
CA GLU A 428 -27.57 15.59 -18.30
C GLU A 428 -28.57 14.96 -17.34
N ARG A 429 -28.63 13.64 -17.27
CA ARG A 429 -29.50 12.89 -16.35
C ARG A 429 -29.17 13.14 -14.88
N TYR A 430 -27.89 13.30 -14.55
CA TYR A 430 -27.40 13.46 -13.18
C TYR A 430 -26.82 14.86 -12.91
N GLY A 431 -26.91 15.75 -13.90
CA GLY A 431 -26.11 16.98 -14.06
C GLY A 431 -26.13 17.99 -12.93
N GLN A 432 -27.20 18.09 -12.14
CA GLN A 432 -27.23 19.01 -11.00
C GLN A 432 -26.54 18.43 -9.76
N ASN A 433 -26.35 17.12 -9.71
CA ASN A 433 -25.80 16.37 -8.58
C ASN A 433 -24.41 15.78 -8.83
N VAL A 434 -23.88 15.91 -10.05
CA VAL A 434 -22.56 15.39 -10.41
C VAL A 434 -21.54 16.50 -10.19
N PRO A 435 -20.63 16.33 -9.23
CA PRO A 435 -19.54 17.29 -9.05
C PRO A 435 -18.74 17.46 -10.34
N LEU A 436 -18.30 18.68 -10.64
CA LEU A 436 -17.39 19.00 -11.76
C LEU A 436 -16.28 17.98 -11.94
N LEU A 437 -15.80 17.51 -10.83
CA LEU A 437 -14.78 16.48 -10.71
C LEU A 437 -15.16 15.15 -11.36
N ALA A 438 -16.43 14.73 -11.25
CA ALA A 438 -16.91 13.50 -11.88
C ALA A 438 -16.78 13.56 -13.39
N ARG A 439 -17.05 14.72 -13.98
CA ARG A 439 -16.89 14.95 -15.42
C ARG A 439 -15.42 14.85 -15.85
N GLN A 440 -14.52 15.41 -15.06
CA GLN A 440 -13.08 15.38 -15.34
C GLN A 440 -12.45 13.98 -15.17
N ILE A 441 -13.05 13.11 -14.34
CA ILE A 441 -12.65 11.69 -14.26
C ILE A 441 -13.34 10.88 -15.35
N LEU A 442 -14.64 11.12 -15.55
CA LEU A 442 -15.46 10.27 -16.38
C LEU A 442 -14.95 10.24 -17.83
N ILE A 443 -14.74 11.41 -18.43
CA ILE A 443 -14.33 11.51 -19.83
C ILE A 443 -12.97 10.84 -20.07
N PRO A 444 -11.90 11.14 -19.29
CA PRO A 444 -10.62 10.45 -19.46
C PRO A 444 -10.70 8.94 -19.27
N VAL A 445 -11.41 8.46 -18.23
CA VAL A 445 -11.55 7.01 -17.99
C VAL A 445 -12.27 6.31 -19.15
N LEU A 446 -13.37 6.90 -19.66
CA LEU A 446 -14.07 6.36 -20.81
C LEU A 446 -13.21 6.39 -22.07
N ALA A 447 -12.47 7.50 -22.30
CA ALA A 447 -11.59 7.64 -23.45
C ALA A 447 -10.49 6.58 -23.43
N VAL A 448 -9.88 6.29 -22.27
CA VAL A 448 -8.91 5.19 -22.13
C VAL A 448 -9.55 3.87 -22.52
N GLY A 449 -10.73 3.54 -21.98
CA GLY A 449 -11.41 2.30 -22.33
C GLY A 449 -11.64 2.16 -23.83
N LEU A 450 -12.09 3.23 -24.49
CA LEU A 450 -12.31 3.25 -25.94
C LEU A 450 -11.00 3.15 -26.74
N CYS A 451 -9.91 3.80 -26.29
CA CYS A 451 -8.59 3.69 -26.91
C CYS A 451 -8.09 2.25 -26.96
N TYR A 452 -8.35 1.49 -25.88
CA TYR A 452 -7.96 0.08 -25.79
C TYR A 452 -8.97 -0.88 -26.42
N GLY A 453 -10.02 -0.37 -27.06
CA GLY A 453 -11.03 -1.21 -27.72
C GLY A 453 -11.91 -2.01 -26.76
N ILE A 454 -12.07 -1.54 -25.53
CA ILE A 454 -13.02 -2.13 -24.59
C ILE A 454 -14.43 -1.96 -25.16
N GLU A 455 -15.23 -3.01 -25.10
CA GLU A 455 -16.59 -3.03 -25.63
C GLU A 455 -17.41 -1.87 -25.06
N THR A 456 -18.14 -1.19 -25.94
CA THR A 456 -18.90 0.03 -25.61
C THR A 456 -19.87 -0.18 -24.45
N ASP A 457 -20.49 -1.36 -24.36
CA ASP A 457 -21.41 -1.71 -23.27
C ASP A 457 -20.70 -1.77 -21.91
N VAL A 458 -19.48 -2.30 -21.88
CA VAL A 458 -18.64 -2.34 -20.69
C VAL A 458 -18.23 -0.92 -20.29
N VAL A 459 -17.81 -0.09 -21.24
CA VAL A 459 -17.45 1.31 -21.01
C VAL A 459 -18.64 2.10 -20.46
N GLN A 460 -19.84 1.91 -21.03
CA GLN A 460 -21.07 2.55 -20.53
C GLN A 460 -21.45 2.08 -19.13
N MET A 461 -21.26 0.80 -18.82
CA MET A 461 -21.55 0.25 -17.51
C MET A 461 -20.59 0.82 -16.46
N VAL A 462 -19.31 0.92 -16.76
CA VAL A 462 -18.30 1.58 -15.88
C VAL A 462 -18.70 3.04 -15.66
N ALA A 463 -19.11 3.77 -16.70
CA ALA A 463 -19.58 5.14 -16.60
C ALA A 463 -20.78 5.28 -15.66
N GLN A 464 -21.80 4.45 -15.86
CA GLN A 464 -23.00 4.44 -15.03
C GLN A 464 -22.67 4.09 -13.58
N TYR A 465 -21.74 3.15 -13.37
CA TYR A 465 -21.28 2.77 -12.03
C TYR A 465 -20.56 3.95 -11.34
N ILE A 466 -19.62 4.60 -12.00
CA ILE A 466 -18.90 5.79 -11.46
C ILE A 466 -19.93 6.88 -11.10
N ILE A 467 -20.91 7.14 -11.97
CA ILE A 467 -21.94 8.15 -11.70
C ILE A 467 -22.83 7.76 -10.51
N ARG A 468 -23.22 6.49 -10.40
CA ARG A 468 -23.97 5.99 -9.24
C ARG A 468 -23.19 6.18 -7.94
N LEU A 469 -21.91 5.81 -7.93
CA LEU A 469 -21.04 6.03 -6.79
C LEU A 469 -20.96 7.50 -6.38
N LEU A 470 -20.98 8.41 -7.35
CA LEU A 470 -20.86 9.84 -7.10
C LEU A 470 -22.18 10.51 -6.72
N THR A 471 -23.32 9.89 -7.02
CA THR A 471 -24.66 10.48 -6.83
C THR A 471 -25.52 9.78 -5.79
N ALA A 472 -25.33 8.48 -5.56
CA ALA A 472 -26.10 7.68 -4.60
C ALA A 472 -25.32 7.57 -3.26
N ARG A 473 -25.79 8.27 -2.24
CA ARG A 473 -25.11 8.28 -0.92
C ARG A 473 -24.93 6.88 -0.31
N GLY A 474 -25.89 5.97 -0.47
CA GLY A 474 -25.81 4.63 0.12
C GLY A 474 -24.81 3.69 -0.56
N GLU A 475 -24.74 3.69 -1.90
CA GLU A 475 -23.76 2.88 -2.65
C GLU A 475 -22.34 3.46 -2.52
N LEU A 476 -22.23 4.81 -2.47
CA LEU A 476 -20.99 5.49 -2.20
C LEU A 476 -20.44 5.15 -0.81
N ASP A 477 -21.33 5.05 0.18
CA ASP A 477 -20.94 4.71 1.56
C ASP A 477 -20.31 3.31 1.64
N SER A 478 -20.81 2.32 0.92
CA SER A 478 -20.22 0.97 0.90
C SER A 478 -18.82 0.95 0.29
N VAL A 479 -18.64 1.65 -0.85
CA VAL A 479 -17.32 1.75 -1.50
C VAL A 479 -16.34 2.56 -0.67
N LEU A 480 -16.80 3.67 -0.08
CA LEU A 480 -15.98 4.48 0.82
C LEU A 480 -15.57 3.68 2.06
N ARG A 481 -16.49 2.90 2.66
CA ARG A 481 -16.17 2.01 3.77
C ARG A 481 -15.08 1.02 3.41
N ALA A 482 -15.21 0.33 2.27
CA ALA A 482 -14.20 -0.62 1.82
C ALA A 482 -12.84 0.04 1.54
N ALA A 483 -12.83 1.27 1.00
CA ALA A 483 -11.63 2.05 0.81
C ALA A 483 -11.06 2.55 2.15
N PHE A 484 -11.89 2.98 3.08
CA PHE A 484 -11.48 3.42 4.42
C PHE A 484 -10.86 2.31 5.25
N CYS A 485 -11.31 1.06 5.09
CA CYS A 485 -10.68 -0.08 5.76
C CYS A 485 -9.20 -0.25 5.39
N HIS A 486 -8.78 0.30 4.26
CA HIS A 486 -7.39 0.26 3.81
C HIS A 486 -6.49 1.33 4.43
N HIS A 487 -7.01 2.27 5.20
CA HIS A 487 -6.18 3.32 5.79
C HIS A 487 -5.40 2.83 7.01
N PRO A 488 -4.13 3.24 7.16
CA PRO A 488 -3.26 2.80 8.25
C PRO A 488 -3.85 3.04 9.64
N GLU A 489 -4.57 4.13 9.82
CA GLU A 489 -5.19 4.50 11.10
C GLU A 489 -6.23 3.47 11.55
N ASN A 490 -6.97 2.87 10.60
CA ASN A 490 -7.89 1.78 10.92
C ASN A 490 -7.15 0.53 11.38
N TYR A 491 -6.01 0.22 10.75
CA TYR A 491 -5.17 -0.89 11.19
C TYR A 491 -4.61 -0.66 12.59
N ILE A 492 -4.20 0.58 12.94
CA ILE A 492 -3.75 0.92 14.28
C ILE A 492 -4.88 0.66 15.29
N SER A 493 -6.08 1.22 15.05
CA SER A 493 -7.23 1.05 15.95
C SER A 493 -7.62 -0.42 16.10
N LEU A 494 -7.69 -1.16 14.99
CA LEU A 494 -8.02 -2.59 15.01
C LEU A 494 -6.96 -3.41 15.74
N MET A 495 -5.68 -3.11 15.55
CA MET A 495 -4.58 -3.80 16.21
C MET A 495 -4.46 -3.47 17.69
N GLU A 496 -4.84 -2.27 18.12
CA GLU A 496 -4.91 -1.91 19.54
C GLU A 496 -6.10 -2.55 20.24
N TYR A 497 -7.21 -2.74 19.53
CA TYR A 497 -8.42 -3.35 20.06
C TYR A 497 -8.36 -4.88 20.08
N TYR A 498 -7.97 -5.50 18.96
CA TYR A 498 -7.92 -6.95 18.82
C TYR A 498 -6.54 -7.48 19.19
N THR A 499 -6.35 -7.78 20.48
CA THR A 499 -5.14 -8.48 20.92
C THR A 499 -5.30 -9.99 20.73
N PRO A 500 -4.22 -10.76 20.48
CA PRO A 500 -4.30 -12.21 20.36
C PRO A 500 -4.87 -12.92 21.59
N GLU A 501 -4.73 -12.30 22.77
CA GLU A 501 -5.09 -12.87 24.06
C GLU A 501 -6.56 -12.66 24.44
N GLU A 502 -7.14 -11.52 24.05
CA GLU A 502 -8.48 -11.11 24.51
C GLU A 502 -9.56 -11.25 23.43
N HIS A 503 -9.25 -10.96 22.20
CA HIS A 503 -10.22 -10.89 21.12
C HIS A 503 -9.87 -11.74 19.89
N GLY A 504 -8.74 -12.45 19.95
CA GLY A 504 -8.35 -13.45 18.96
C GLY A 504 -8.16 -12.84 17.56
N MET A 505 -6.94 -12.41 17.24
CA MET A 505 -6.54 -12.41 15.83
C MET A 505 -6.65 -13.86 15.37
N GLU A 506 -7.72 -14.19 14.66
CA GLU A 506 -7.87 -15.55 14.14
C GLU A 506 -6.72 -15.84 13.18
N PRO A 507 -5.95 -16.91 13.42
CA PRO A 507 -5.07 -17.42 12.38
C PRO A 507 -5.93 -17.79 11.18
N PHE A 508 -5.39 -17.63 10.00
CA PHE A 508 -6.11 -17.92 8.77
C PHE A 508 -6.62 -19.35 8.75
N THR A 509 -7.93 -19.52 8.80
CA THR A 509 -8.58 -20.75 8.34
C THR A 509 -9.16 -20.47 6.95
N ARG A 510 -8.60 -21.11 5.93
CA ARG A 510 -9.24 -21.15 4.62
C ARG A 510 -10.63 -21.78 4.81
N LYS A 511 -11.67 -20.97 4.56
CA LYS A 511 -12.99 -21.54 4.27
C LYS A 511 -13.15 -21.66 2.78
#